data_dce256bee5e79e81086fb290b8d37000
#
_entry.id   dce256bee5e79e81086fb290b8d37000
#
_cell.length_a   1.000
_cell.length_b   1.000
_cell.length_c   1.000
_cell.angle_alpha   90.00
_cell.angle_beta   90.00
_cell.angle_gamma   90.00
#
_symmetry.space_group_name_H-M   'P 1'
#
loop_
_entity.id
_entity.type
_entity.pdbx_description
1 polymer ?
#
loop_
_entity_poly.entity_id
_entity_poly.type
_entity_poly.pdbx_seq_one_letter_code
_entity_poly.pdbx_strand_id
1 'polypeptide(L)'
;MLFRSPLRRLDPGEIRAATSKLCCLQAIAGNGAFSVGMIADFDRTLAEAGDWAYRRLHWEAGLIGQVLYLEATAAGRAGTGIGCFFDDEVHALLGLAPETTAWRTLYHFTVGEAVDDPRIATRPPYAHLGARD
;
A
#
# COMPACT_ATOMS: atom_id res chain seq x y z
N MET A 1 -22.25 7.08 13.00
CA MET A 1 -22.71 5.99 12.10
C MET A 1 -21.50 5.12 11.81
N LEU A 2 -21.41 3.94 12.43
CA LEU A 2 -20.29 3.02 12.20
C LEU A 2 -20.52 2.34 10.85
N PHE A 3 -19.73 2.68 9.83
CA PHE A 3 -19.68 1.93 8.58
C PHE A 3 -19.08 0.55 8.87
N ARG A 4 -19.93 -0.44 9.04
CA ARG A 4 -19.51 -1.83 9.04
C ARG A 4 -19.40 -2.28 7.58
N SER A 5 -18.25 -2.05 7.00
CA SER A 5 -17.91 -2.75 5.76
C SER A 5 -17.73 -4.23 6.10
N PRO A 6 -18.48 -5.16 5.50
CA PRO A 6 -18.30 -6.57 5.82
C PRO A 6 -16.95 -7.03 5.29
N LEU A 7 -16.03 -7.38 6.19
CA LEU A 7 -14.81 -8.09 5.79
C LEU A 7 -15.22 -9.49 5.30
N ARG A 8 -14.73 -9.86 4.12
CA ARG A 8 -14.93 -11.19 3.55
C ARG A 8 -13.59 -11.88 3.40
N ARG A 9 -13.52 -13.11 3.84
CA ARG A 9 -12.36 -13.96 3.57
C ARG A 9 -12.49 -14.53 2.17
N LEU A 10 -11.52 -14.25 1.31
CA LEU A 10 -11.47 -14.74 -0.09
C LEU A 10 -10.71 -16.06 -0.15
N ASP A 11 -9.53 -16.12 0.45
CA ASP A 11 -8.68 -17.31 0.49
C ASP A 11 -8.36 -17.69 1.95
N PRO A 12 -8.57 -18.93 2.38
CA PRO A 12 -8.19 -19.40 3.70
C PRO A 12 -6.69 -19.74 3.82
N GLY A 13 -5.94 -19.68 2.74
CA GLY A 13 -4.53 -20.07 2.67
C GLY A 13 -3.56 -19.08 3.30
N GLU A 14 -2.31 -19.48 3.34
CA GLU A 14 -1.18 -18.62 3.73
C GLU A 14 -0.73 -17.80 2.51
N ILE A 15 -0.89 -16.50 2.56
CA ILE A 15 -0.65 -15.60 1.42
C ILE A 15 0.62 -14.77 1.52
N ARG A 16 1.44 -14.94 2.56
CA ARG A 16 2.65 -14.11 2.79
C ARG A 16 3.63 -14.15 1.63
N ALA A 17 3.91 -15.36 1.14
CA ALA A 17 4.82 -15.53 0.01
C ALA A 17 4.25 -14.92 -1.28
N ALA A 18 2.96 -15.08 -1.52
CA ALA A 18 2.27 -14.46 -2.65
C ALA A 18 2.32 -12.93 -2.55
N THR A 19 2.02 -12.37 -1.38
CA THR A 19 2.06 -10.92 -1.14
C THR A 19 3.46 -10.35 -1.36
N SER A 20 4.51 -11.02 -0.89
CA SER A 20 5.89 -10.60 -1.15
C SER A 20 6.23 -10.63 -2.64
N LYS A 21 5.79 -11.66 -3.34
CA LYS A 21 6.01 -11.82 -4.80
C LYS A 21 5.34 -10.69 -5.56
N LEU A 22 4.04 -10.47 -5.35
CA LEU A 22 3.30 -9.43 -6.07
C LEU A 22 3.78 -8.00 -5.78
N CYS A 23 4.39 -7.77 -4.61
CA CYS A 23 5.04 -6.49 -4.28
C CYS A 23 6.52 -6.47 -4.69
N CYS A 24 6.84 -6.86 -5.90
CA CYS A 24 8.19 -6.85 -6.47
C CYS A 24 9.23 -7.60 -5.62
N LEU A 25 8.87 -8.77 -5.11
CA LEU A 25 9.71 -9.62 -4.26
C LEU A 25 10.15 -8.95 -2.95
N GLN A 26 9.39 -7.97 -2.48
CA GLN A 26 9.68 -7.27 -1.23
C GLN A 26 9.15 -8.06 -0.05
N ALA A 27 10.06 -8.67 0.71
CA ALA A 27 9.72 -9.47 1.88
C ALA A 27 8.89 -8.71 2.93
N ILE A 28 9.07 -7.39 3.02
CA ILE A 28 8.34 -6.52 3.95
C ILE A 28 6.82 -6.61 3.74
N ALA A 29 6.36 -6.80 2.50
CA ALA A 29 4.93 -6.92 2.19
C ALA A 29 4.30 -8.19 2.79
N GLY A 30 5.06 -9.28 2.89
CA GLY A 30 4.60 -10.55 3.47
C GLY A 30 4.91 -10.71 4.96
N ASN A 31 5.96 -10.04 5.47
CA ASN A 31 6.42 -10.21 6.84
C ASN A 31 5.78 -9.25 7.85
N GLY A 32 5.02 -8.27 7.38
CA GLY A 32 4.24 -7.38 8.26
C GLY A 32 3.14 -8.12 9.04
N ALA A 33 2.56 -7.44 10.01
CA ALA A 33 1.38 -7.93 10.72
C ALA A 33 0.17 -8.03 9.78
N PHE A 34 0.07 -7.08 8.85
CA PHE A 34 -0.88 -7.12 7.73
C PHE A 34 -0.36 -6.26 6.57
N SER A 35 -0.92 -6.52 5.39
CA SER A 35 -0.76 -5.68 4.20
C SER A 35 -2.11 -5.33 3.61
N VAL A 36 -2.20 -4.14 3.02
CA VAL A 36 -3.39 -3.62 2.35
C VAL A 36 -3.06 -3.34 0.90
N GLY A 37 -3.85 -3.84 -0.04
CA GLY A 37 -3.86 -3.41 -1.43
C GLY A 37 -5.05 -2.49 -1.68
N MET A 38 -4.82 -1.31 -2.25
CA MET A 38 -5.85 -0.32 -2.55
C MET A 38 -6.22 -0.43 -4.02
N ILE A 39 -7.50 -0.71 -4.29
CA ILE A 39 -8.02 -0.95 -5.63
C ILE A 39 -9.11 0.06 -5.92
N ALA A 40 -9.08 0.65 -7.11
CA ALA A 40 -10.08 1.58 -7.59
C ALA A 40 -11.02 0.93 -8.60
N ASP A 41 -12.29 1.34 -8.55
CA ASP A 41 -13.24 1.17 -9.65
C ASP A 41 -12.88 2.21 -10.74
N PHE A 42 -11.92 1.82 -11.57
CA PHE A 42 -11.15 2.74 -12.39
C PHE A 42 -11.95 3.26 -13.58
N ASP A 43 -12.43 2.35 -14.42
CA ASP A 43 -13.17 2.73 -15.64
C ASP A 43 -14.43 3.54 -15.32
N ARG A 44 -15.18 3.12 -14.29
CA ARG A 44 -16.37 3.86 -13.86
C ARG A 44 -16.02 5.26 -13.38
N THR A 45 -14.99 5.39 -12.56
CA THR A 45 -14.57 6.69 -12.02
C THR A 45 -14.14 7.64 -13.14
N LEU A 46 -13.40 7.15 -14.14
CA LEU A 46 -12.99 7.97 -15.28
C LEU A 46 -14.17 8.31 -16.19
N ALA A 47 -15.10 7.40 -16.41
CA ALA A 47 -16.29 7.66 -17.19
C ALA A 47 -17.20 8.74 -16.57
N GLU A 48 -17.33 8.74 -15.23
CA GLU A 48 -18.17 9.69 -14.51
C GLU A 48 -17.51 11.06 -14.32
N ALA A 49 -16.20 11.11 -14.07
CA ALA A 49 -15.48 12.33 -13.66
C ALA A 49 -14.45 12.83 -14.68
N GLY A 50 -14.23 12.11 -15.77
CA GLY A 50 -13.24 12.44 -16.80
C GLY A 50 -11.79 12.04 -16.43
N ASP A 51 -10.88 12.20 -17.38
CA ASP A 51 -9.49 11.71 -17.28
C ASP A 51 -8.69 12.30 -16.11
N TRP A 52 -9.03 13.49 -15.66
CA TRP A 52 -8.38 14.12 -14.52
C TRP A 52 -8.57 13.33 -13.22
N ALA A 53 -9.61 12.52 -13.12
CA ALA A 53 -9.90 11.68 -11.97
C ALA A 53 -8.82 10.62 -11.74
N TYR A 54 -8.03 10.29 -12.76
CA TYR A 54 -6.84 9.44 -12.62
C TYR A 54 -5.91 9.92 -11.49
N ARG A 55 -5.59 11.19 -11.48
CA ARG A 55 -4.73 11.79 -10.42
C ARG A 55 -5.41 11.76 -9.07
N ARG A 56 -6.71 12.03 -9.05
CA ARG A 56 -7.50 12.05 -7.83
C ARG A 56 -7.49 10.68 -7.14
N LEU A 57 -7.65 9.59 -7.88
CA LEU A 57 -7.60 8.23 -7.33
C LEU A 57 -6.26 7.97 -6.60
N HIS A 58 -5.14 8.40 -7.18
CA HIS A 58 -3.82 8.27 -6.55
C HIS A 58 -3.66 9.18 -5.32
N TRP A 59 -4.25 10.38 -5.35
CA TRP A 59 -4.25 11.27 -4.18
C TRP A 59 -5.06 10.66 -3.03
N GLU A 60 -6.21 10.09 -3.32
CA GLU A 60 -7.05 9.41 -2.32
C GLU A 60 -6.32 8.21 -1.73
N ALA A 61 -5.68 7.39 -2.54
CA ALA A 61 -4.84 6.28 -2.05
C ALA A 61 -3.67 6.77 -1.19
N GLY A 62 -3.01 7.86 -1.58
CA GLY A 62 -1.96 8.49 -0.79
C GLY A 62 -2.44 9.05 0.54
N LEU A 63 -3.63 9.66 0.57
CA LEU A 63 -4.25 10.15 1.81
C LEU A 63 -4.58 8.99 2.77
N ILE A 64 -5.12 7.88 2.26
CA ILE A 64 -5.35 6.66 3.04
C ILE A 64 -4.02 6.13 3.59
N GLY A 65 -2.98 6.08 2.75
CA GLY A 65 -1.63 5.69 3.17
C GLY A 65 -1.09 6.58 4.30
N GLN A 66 -1.30 7.91 4.22
CA GLN A 66 -0.89 8.83 5.28
C GLN A 66 -1.62 8.55 6.60
N VAL A 67 -2.92 8.28 6.55
CA VAL A 67 -3.67 7.89 7.75
C VAL A 67 -3.11 6.60 8.35
N LEU A 68 -2.80 5.60 7.52
CA LEU A 68 -2.20 4.35 7.97
C LEU A 68 -0.82 4.57 8.61
N TYR A 69 0.00 5.49 8.11
CA TYR A 69 1.27 5.86 8.75
C TYR A 69 1.05 6.44 10.15
N LEU A 70 0.11 7.38 10.27
CA LEU A 70 -0.19 8.03 11.56
C LEU A 70 -0.73 7.03 12.58
N GLU A 71 -1.67 6.18 12.17
CA GLU A 71 -2.27 5.16 13.04
C GLU A 71 -1.24 4.08 13.43
N ALA A 72 -0.38 3.64 12.50
CA ALA A 72 0.70 2.71 12.84
C ALA A 72 1.64 3.32 13.89
N THR A 73 2.05 4.58 13.69
CA THR A 73 2.91 5.30 14.63
C THR A 73 2.24 5.45 16.00
N ALA A 74 0.96 5.83 16.04
CA ALA A 74 0.19 5.96 17.28
C ALA A 74 0.06 4.62 18.03
N ALA A 75 0.03 3.51 17.29
CA ALA A 75 0.01 2.16 17.84
C ALA A 75 1.42 1.61 18.21
N GLY A 76 2.47 2.41 18.11
CA GLY A 76 3.85 1.98 18.35
C GLY A 76 4.35 0.97 17.31
N ARG A 77 3.89 1.07 16.07
CA ARG A 77 4.26 0.23 14.93
C ARG A 77 4.85 1.07 13.81
N ALA A 78 5.48 0.39 12.86
CA ALA A 78 5.98 1.00 11.64
C ALA A 78 5.05 0.69 10.47
N GLY A 79 4.83 1.68 9.63
CA GLY A 79 4.14 1.53 8.35
C GLY A 79 5.10 1.73 7.19
N THR A 80 4.82 1.08 6.07
CA THR A 80 5.58 1.26 4.83
C THR A 80 4.64 1.23 3.64
N GLY A 81 4.62 2.33 2.88
CA GLY A 81 3.95 2.39 1.59
C GLY A 81 4.74 1.69 0.51
N ILE A 82 4.08 0.94 -0.34
CA ILE A 82 4.69 0.15 -1.40
C ILE A 82 4.07 0.57 -2.74
N GLY A 83 4.88 1.22 -3.57
CA GLY A 83 4.49 1.64 -4.93
C GLY A 83 5.02 0.73 -6.04
N CYS A 84 5.78 -0.31 -5.69
CA CYS A 84 6.27 -1.31 -6.62
C CYS A 84 5.52 -2.62 -6.44
N PHE A 85 4.68 -2.97 -7.40
CA PHE A 85 3.90 -4.20 -7.42
C PHE A 85 3.59 -4.61 -8.87
N PHE A 86 3.22 -5.87 -9.05
CA PHE A 86 2.81 -6.41 -10.35
C PHE A 86 1.28 -6.43 -10.42
N ASP A 87 0.68 -5.57 -11.22
CA ASP A 87 -0.78 -5.41 -11.35
C ASP A 87 -1.45 -6.74 -11.72
N ASP A 88 -0.92 -7.45 -12.70
CA ASP A 88 -1.49 -8.72 -13.17
C ASP A 88 -1.48 -9.81 -12.08
N GLU A 89 -0.45 -9.84 -11.25
CA GLU A 89 -0.37 -10.79 -10.12
C GLU A 89 -1.41 -10.43 -9.04
N VAL A 90 -1.67 -9.14 -8.82
CA VAL A 90 -2.74 -8.69 -7.91
C VAL A 90 -4.11 -9.07 -8.46
N HIS A 91 -4.34 -8.85 -9.76
CA HIS A 91 -5.58 -9.22 -10.42
C HIS A 91 -5.81 -10.74 -10.34
N ALA A 92 -4.79 -11.53 -10.61
CA ALA A 92 -4.88 -13.01 -10.51
C ALA A 92 -5.21 -13.47 -9.09
N LEU A 93 -4.58 -12.87 -8.05
CA LEU A 93 -4.87 -13.18 -6.65
C LEU A 93 -6.33 -12.89 -6.28
N LEU A 94 -6.92 -11.86 -6.87
CA LEU A 94 -8.30 -11.45 -6.62
C LEU A 94 -9.31 -12.15 -7.54
N GLY A 95 -8.85 -13.00 -8.46
CA GLY A 95 -9.70 -13.66 -9.45
C GLY A 95 -10.28 -12.70 -10.51
N LEU A 96 -9.61 -11.58 -10.74
CA LEU A 96 -9.96 -10.64 -11.81
C LEU A 96 -9.34 -11.10 -13.12
N ALA A 97 -10.02 -10.83 -14.24
CA ALA A 97 -9.48 -11.11 -15.56
C ALA A 97 -8.23 -10.24 -15.80
N PRO A 98 -7.12 -10.81 -16.34
CA PRO A 98 -5.88 -10.08 -16.54
C PRO A 98 -6.02 -8.82 -17.39
N GLU A 99 -6.91 -8.88 -18.40
CA GLU A 99 -7.18 -7.80 -19.33
C GLU A 99 -8.19 -6.77 -18.81
N THR A 100 -8.72 -6.94 -17.59
CA THR A 100 -9.72 -5.98 -17.08
C THR A 100 -9.09 -4.62 -16.84
N THR A 101 -9.78 -3.58 -17.31
CA THR A 101 -9.47 -2.19 -17.01
C THR A 101 -10.38 -1.62 -15.92
N ALA A 102 -11.48 -2.33 -15.61
CA ALA A 102 -12.49 -1.88 -14.66
C ALA A 102 -11.93 -1.63 -13.25
N TRP A 103 -10.97 -2.45 -12.85
CA TRP A 103 -10.33 -2.38 -11.54
C TRP A 103 -8.83 -2.17 -11.70
N ARG A 104 -8.25 -1.23 -10.95
CA ARG A 104 -6.81 -0.99 -10.95
C ARG A 104 -6.27 -0.91 -9.54
N THR A 105 -5.15 -1.58 -9.33
CA THR A 105 -4.36 -1.44 -8.10
C THR A 105 -3.64 -0.11 -8.14
N LEU A 106 -3.74 0.66 -7.07
CA LEU A 106 -3.16 2.00 -7.00
C LEU A 106 -1.96 2.07 -6.06
N TYR A 107 -2.02 1.36 -4.93
CA TYR A 107 -1.04 1.48 -3.88
C TYR A 107 -1.15 0.31 -2.91
N HIS A 108 -0.03 -0.11 -2.37
CA HIS A 108 0.01 -1.09 -1.28
C HIS A 108 0.59 -0.45 -0.03
N PHE A 109 0.24 -1.03 1.11
CA PHE A 109 0.73 -0.57 2.40
C PHE A 109 0.89 -1.75 3.35
N THR A 110 1.96 -1.78 4.13
CA THR A 110 2.15 -2.80 5.16
C THR A 110 2.42 -2.16 6.51
N VAL A 111 1.98 -2.83 7.56
CA VAL A 111 2.20 -2.43 8.95
C VAL A 111 2.83 -3.60 9.70
N GLY A 112 3.82 -3.31 10.51
CA GLY A 112 4.51 -4.31 11.30
C GLY A 112 5.37 -3.71 12.40
N GLU A 113 6.23 -4.51 12.97
CA GLU A 113 7.25 -4.07 13.90
C GLU A 113 8.52 -3.69 13.12
N ALA A 114 9.10 -2.53 13.47
CA ALA A 114 10.37 -2.13 12.88
C ALA A 114 11.48 -3.08 13.35
N VAL A 115 12.31 -3.52 12.41
CA VAL A 115 13.52 -4.27 12.72
C VAL A 115 14.69 -3.30 12.64
N ASP A 116 15.38 -3.11 13.76
CA ASP A 116 16.58 -2.28 13.79
C ASP A 116 17.69 -2.91 12.95
N ASP A 117 18.17 -2.20 11.96
CA ASP A 117 19.30 -2.61 11.16
C ASP A 117 20.50 -1.68 11.48
N PRO A 118 21.54 -2.20 12.14
CA PRO A 118 22.70 -1.40 12.54
C PRO A 118 23.49 -0.81 11.37
N ARG A 119 23.21 -1.26 10.14
CA ARG A 119 23.83 -0.70 8.92
C ARG A 119 23.14 0.60 8.48
N ILE A 120 21.94 0.88 9.01
CA ILE A 120 21.16 2.07 8.66
C ILE A 120 21.37 3.12 9.76
N ALA A 121 21.93 4.28 9.39
CA ALA A 121 22.08 5.42 10.28
C ALA A 121 21.16 6.55 9.85
N THR A 122 20.30 6.99 10.77
CA THR A 122 19.46 8.18 10.56
C THR A 122 20.24 9.41 11.03
N ARG A 123 20.37 10.40 10.16
CA ARG A 123 20.96 11.70 10.49
C ARG A 123 19.85 12.73 10.74
N PRO A 124 20.07 13.71 11.65
CA PRO A 124 19.15 14.82 11.79
C PRO A 124 18.93 15.55 10.45
N PRO A 125 17.76 16.14 10.22
CA PRO A 125 17.52 16.96 9.03
C PRO A 125 18.61 18.02 8.89
N TYR A 126 19.09 18.23 7.68
CA TYR A 126 20.11 19.24 7.34
C TYR A 126 21.50 19.04 7.96
N ALA A 127 21.78 17.92 8.59
CA ALA A 127 23.12 17.64 9.16
C ALA A 127 24.28 17.78 8.15
N HIS A 128 23.97 17.61 6.84
CA HIS A 128 24.94 17.72 5.74
C HIS A 128 25.30 19.19 5.39
N LEU A 129 24.55 20.16 5.87
CA LEU A 129 24.80 21.58 5.57
C LEU A 129 25.79 22.25 6.51
N GLY A 130 26.22 21.56 7.58
CA GLY A 130 27.06 22.16 8.61
C GLY A 130 26.36 23.23 9.42
N ALA A 131 27.06 23.75 10.45
CA ALA A 131 26.59 24.94 11.15
C ALA A 131 26.72 26.14 10.19
N ARG A 132 25.67 26.92 10.02
CA ARG A 132 25.75 28.23 9.37
C ARG A 132 26.28 29.21 10.43
N ASP A 133 27.48 29.74 10.20
CA ASP A 133 28.02 30.86 10.97
C ASP A 133 27.12 32.11 10.87
#